data_02c5aee872d4e32457588c9e7c2ed423
#
_entry.id   02c5aee872d4e32457588c9e7c2ed423
#
_cell.length_a   1.000
_cell.length_b   1.000
_cell.length_c   1.000
_cell.angle_alpha   90.00
_cell.angle_beta   90.00
_cell.angle_gamma   90.00
#
_symmetry.space_group_name_H-M   'P 1'
#
loop_
_entity.id
_entity.type
_entity.pdbx_description
1 polymer ?
#
loop_
_entity_poly.entity_id
_entity_poly.type
_entity_poly.pdbx_seq_one_letter_code
_entity_poly.pdbx_strand_id
1 'polypeptide(L)'
;MSKQIKHNFFQTFSLSSIWLIFIITSFFAKGQMIHVYFLWHVMGVSLVCALVFGVMYDVLWNHLTLKPVSNILIATVGNTVAGLAIFNLLSFKLPLAISPINLLAIYLILNLILHTIAFYLYAKNESKKQARA
;
A
#
# COMPACT_ATOMS: atom_id res chain seq x y z
N MET A 1 21.37 2.75 -0.91
CA MET A 1 19.99 3.22 -1.01
C MET A 1 20.01 4.71 -1.29
N SER A 2 19.36 5.17 -2.35
CA SER A 2 19.40 6.58 -2.73
C SER A 2 18.74 7.46 -1.67
N LYS A 3 19.15 8.73 -1.59
CA LYS A 3 18.50 9.72 -0.69
C LYS A 3 17.00 9.82 -0.96
N GLN A 4 16.60 9.63 -2.22
CA GLN A 4 15.20 9.67 -2.65
C GLN A 4 14.36 8.56 -2.00
N ILE A 5 14.84 7.31 -2.00
CA ILE A 5 14.13 6.18 -1.38
C ILE A 5 13.94 6.40 0.12
N LYS A 6 14.99 6.89 0.81
CA LYS A 6 14.87 7.24 2.24
C LYS A 6 13.82 8.33 2.46
N HIS A 7 13.85 9.38 1.64
CA HIS A 7 12.88 10.47 1.73
C HIS A 7 11.45 9.96 1.51
N ASN A 8 11.22 9.20 0.45
CA ASN A 8 9.92 8.63 0.13
C ASN A 8 9.40 7.70 1.25
N PHE A 9 10.29 6.89 1.85
CA PHE A 9 9.96 6.04 2.98
C PHE A 9 9.46 6.86 4.17
N PHE A 10 10.24 7.84 4.63
CA PHE A 10 9.87 8.65 5.80
C PHE A 10 8.65 9.53 5.54
N GLN A 11 8.53 10.08 4.34
CA GLN A 11 7.36 10.85 3.95
C GLN A 11 6.09 9.99 3.98
N THR A 12 6.12 8.80 3.38
CA THR A 12 4.97 7.88 3.37
C THR A 12 4.65 7.38 4.77
N PHE A 13 5.66 7.05 5.57
CA PHE A 13 5.48 6.65 6.97
C PHE A 13 4.75 7.73 7.78
N SER A 14 5.22 8.97 7.69
CA SER A 14 4.62 10.10 8.43
C SER A 14 3.20 10.39 7.97
N LEU A 15 2.96 10.43 6.66
CA LEU A 15 1.63 10.68 6.11
C LEU A 15 0.64 9.57 6.49
N SER A 16 1.05 8.30 6.37
CA SER A 16 0.22 7.17 6.76
C SER A 16 -0.12 7.19 8.25
N SER A 17 0.85 7.54 9.10
CA SER A 17 0.63 7.65 10.55
C SER A 17 -0.38 8.75 10.88
N ILE A 18 -0.25 9.92 10.28
CA ILE A 18 -1.17 11.05 10.48
C ILE A 18 -2.57 10.68 10.00
N TRP A 19 -2.71 10.10 8.81
CA TRP A 19 -3.98 9.67 8.25
C TRP A 19 -4.67 8.62 9.12
N LEU A 20 -3.93 7.62 9.59
CA LEU A 20 -4.47 6.57 10.45
C LEU A 20 -4.95 7.15 11.79
N ILE A 21 -4.19 8.04 12.41
CA ILE A 21 -4.60 8.71 13.65
C ILE A 21 -5.87 9.53 13.40
N PHE A 22 -5.92 10.29 12.30
CA PHE A 22 -7.09 11.08 11.94
C PHE A 22 -8.34 10.21 11.71
N ILE A 23 -8.22 9.12 10.95
CA ILE A 23 -9.32 8.19 10.69
C ILE A 23 -9.81 7.58 12.01
N ILE A 24 -8.90 7.06 12.82
CA ILE A 24 -9.23 6.42 14.09
C ILE A 24 -9.95 7.40 15.01
N THR A 25 -9.40 8.60 15.18
CA THR A 25 -10.02 9.61 16.05
C THR A 25 -11.36 10.11 15.53
N SER A 26 -11.58 10.07 14.21
CA SER A 26 -12.84 10.46 13.59
C SER A 26 -13.96 9.40 13.75
N PHE A 27 -13.58 8.12 13.72
CA PHE A 27 -14.54 7.01 13.81
C PHE A 27 -14.83 6.56 15.25
N PHE A 28 -13.90 6.78 16.18
CA PHE A 28 -14.15 6.45 17.58
C PHE A 28 -15.02 7.52 18.23
N ALA A 29 -16.15 7.09 18.81
CA ALA A 29 -17.07 7.98 19.50
C ALA A 29 -16.37 8.69 20.66
N LYS A 30 -16.76 9.94 20.92
CA LYS A 30 -16.26 10.72 22.04
C LYS A 30 -16.47 9.95 23.35
N GLY A 31 -15.37 9.74 24.08
CA GLY A 31 -15.38 9.03 25.36
C GLY A 31 -14.98 7.54 25.30
N GLN A 32 -14.71 6.97 24.13
CA GLN A 32 -14.12 5.64 24.04
C GLN A 32 -12.62 5.69 24.37
N MET A 33 -12.21 4.80 25.27
CA MET A 33 -10.77 4.62 25.58
C MET A 33 -10.12 3.77 24.49
N ILE A 34 -9.05 4.28 23.91
CA ILE A 34 -8.17 3.52 23.01
C ILE A 34 -7.01 3.00 23.85
N HIS A 35 -6.79 1.69 23.86
CA HIS A 35 -5.63 1.12 24.53
C HIS A 35 -4.33 1.63 23.90
N VAL A 36 -3.37 2.02 24.73
CA VAL A 36 -2.09 2.57 24.29
C VAL A 36 -1.36 1.63 23.33
N TYR A 37 -1.47 0.30 23.54
CA TYR A 37 -0.81 -0.64 22.65
C TYR A 37 -1.37 -0.63 21.22
N PHE A 38 -2.56 -0.06 20.98
CA PHE A 38 -3.11 0.14 19.63
C PHE A 38 -2.23 1.08 18.79
N LEU A 39 -1.46 1.97 19.42
CA LEU A 39 -0.49 2.80 18.72
C LEU A 39 0.58 1.97 18.00
N TRP A 40 0.95 0.81 18.55
CA TRP A 40 1.87 -0.12 17.88
C TRP A 40 1.29 -0.67 16.58
N HIS A 41 -0.03 -0.92 16.54
CA HIS A 41 -0.70 -1.34 15.32
C HIS A 41 -0.70 -0.23 14.26
N VAL A 42 -0.93 1.02 14.67
CA VAL A 42 -0.84 2.19 13.78
C VAL A 42 0.58 2.32 13.21
N MET A 43 1.60 2.20 14.06
CA MET A 43 3.00 2.23 13.62
C MET A 43 3.32 1.07 12.66
N GLY A 44 2.86 -0.14 12.97
CA GLY A 44 3.03 -1.31 12.11
C GLY A 44 2.39 -1.13 10.73
N VAL A 45 1.15 -0.64 10.68
CA VAL A 45 0.46 -0.34 9.42
C VAL A 45 1.19 0.75 8.63
N SER A 46 1.63 1.82 9.31
CA SER A 46 2.39 2.90 8.68
C SER A 46 3.72 2.41 8.10
N LEU A 47 4.38 1.49 8.80
CA LEU A 47 5.61 0.86 8.32
C LEU A 47 5.36 0.03 7.05
N VAL A 48 4.30 -0.80 7.03
CA VAL A 48 3.92 -1.58 5.85
C VAL A 48 3.60 -0.65 4.68
N CYS A 49 2.84 0.41 4.91
CA CYS A 49 2.56 1.43 3.87
C CYS A 49 3.84 2.09 3.35
N ALA A 50 4.78 2.44 4.23
CA ALA A 50 6.04 3.05 3.83
C ALA A 50 6.92 2.10 3.00
N LEU A 51 6.95 0.82 3.34
CA LEU A 51 7.67 -0.19 2.57
C LEU A 51 7.08 -0.40 1.18
N VAL A 52 5.75 -0.44 1.08
CA VAL A 52 5.08 -0.65 -0.21
C VAL A 52 5.08 0.62 -1.05
N PHE A 53 4.52 1.70 -0.55
CA PHE A 53 4.33 2.93 -1.33
C PHE A 53 5.57 3.81 -1.38
N GLY A 54 6.39 3.83 -0.33
CA GLY A 54 7.61 4.63 -0.28
C GLY A 54 8.84 3.95 -0.87
N VAL A 55 8.89 2.61 -0.88
CA VAL A 55 10.08 1.87 -1.34
C VAL A 55 9.77 0.98 -2.54
N MET A 56 8.85 0.03 -2.39
CA MET A 56 8.61 -0.99 -3.41
C MET A 56 8.22 -0.37 -4.77
N TYR A 57 7.25 0.51 -4.80
CA TYR A 57 6.82 1.15 -6.06
C TYR A 57 7.90 2.04 -6.65
N ASP A 58 8.64 2.80 -5.82
CA ASP A 58 9.72 3.63 -6.31
C ASP A 58 10.83 2.77 -6.94
N VAL A 59 11.20 1.67 -6.29
CA VAL A 59 12.19 0.73 -6.82
C VAL A 59 11.73 0.07 -8.12
N LEU A 60 10.49 -0.44 -8.13
CA LEU A 60 9.94 -1.14 -9.30
C LEU A 60 9.80 -0.25 -10.53
N TRP A 61 9.41 1.00 -10.34
CA TRP A 61 9.07 1.89 -11.46
C TRP A 61 10.21 2.81 -11.88
N ASN A 62 11.09 3.18 -10.95
CA ASN A 62 12.14 4.17 -11.24
C ASN A 62 13.54 3.59 -11.25
N HIS A 63 13.78 2.43 -10.64
CA HIS A 63 15.13 1.88 -10.48
C HIS A 63 15.32 0.53 -11.18
N LEU A 64 14.26 -0.24 -11.42
CA LEU A 64 14.34 -1.53 -12.07
C LEU A 64 13.80 -1.49 -13.50
N THR A 65 14.59 -2.02 -14.45
CA THR A 65 14.18 -2.19 -15.85
C THR A 65 13.53 -3.57 -16.05
N LEU A 66 12.41 -3.80 -15.40
CA LEU A 66 11.68 -5.06 -15.49
C LEU A 66 10.75 -5.09 -16.69
N LYS A 67 10.50 -6.30 -17.21
CA LYS A 67 9.42 -6.51 -18.20
C LYS A 67 8.09 -6.12 -17.57
N PRO A 68 7.14 -5.59 -18.36
CA PRO A 68 5.83 -5.15 -17.85
C PRO A 68 5.11 -6.19 -16.99
N VAL A 69 5.09 -7.44 -17.46
CA VAL A 69 4.44 -8.55 -16.74
C VAL A 69 5.09 -8.80 -15.38
N SER A 70 6.42 -8.83 -15.31
CA SER A 70 7.14 -9.03 -14.05
C SER A 70 6.90 -7.90 -13.07
N ASN A 71 6.88 -6.66 -13.56
CA ASN A 71 6.61 -5.48 -12.73
C ASN A 71 5.20 -5.55 -12.11
N ILE A 72 4.18 -5.84 -12.93
CA ILE A 72 2.78 -5.97 -12.49
C ILE A 72 2.64 -7.11 -11.48
N LEU A 73 3.25 -8.27 -11.73
CA LEU A 73 3.17 -9.43 -10.83
C LEU A 73 3.82 -9.13 -9.47
N ILE A 74 5.02 -8.57 -9.45
CA ILE A 74 5.73 -8.23 -8.20
C ILE A 74 4.93 -7.19 -7.40
N ALA A 75 4.44 -6.14 -8.07
CA ALA A 75 3.62 -5.13 -7.43
C ALA A 75 2.31 -5.72 -6.85
N THR A 76 1.65 -6.60 -7.61
CA THR A 76 0.42 -7.27 -7.17
C THR A 76 0.65 -8.16 -5.95
N VAL A 77 1.67 -9.00 -5.98
CA VAL A 77 2.02 -9.88 -4.86
C VAL A 77 2.43 -9.06 -3.64
N GLY A 78 3.32 -8.08 -3.81
CA GLY A 78 3.78 -7.22 -2.71
C GLY A 78 2.62 -6.48 -2.03
N ASN A 79 1.73 -5.89 -2.82
CA ASN A 79 0.56 -5.19 -2.28
C ASN A 79 -0.46 -6.15 -1.64
N THR A 80 -0.60 -7.36 -2.16
CA THR A 80 -1.48 -8.37 -1.56
C THR A 80 -0.95 -8.83 -0.19
N VAL A 81 0.34 -9.10 -0.09
CA VAL A 81 1.00 -9.45 1.18
C VAL A 81 0.88 -8.30 2.18
N ALA A 82 1.11 -7.06 1.74
CA ALA A 82 0.96 -5.88 2.58
C ALA A 82 -0.48 -5.70 3.09
N GLY A 83 -1.46 -5.87 2.22
CA GLY A 83 -2.87 -5.80 2.60
C GLY A 83 -3.26 -6.84 3.63
N LEU A 84 -2.78 -8.09 3.50
CA LEU A 84 -2.97 -9.14 4.50
C LEU A 84 -2.30 -8.78 5.84
N ALA A 85 -1.10 -8.23 5.81
CA ALA A 85 -0.40 -7.78 7.01
C ALA A 85 -1.17 -6.66 7.72
N ILE A 86 -1.66 -5.67 6.97
CA ILE A 86 -2.48 -4.58 7.50
C ILE A 86 -3.79 -5.13 8.08
N PHE A 87 -4.45 -6.04 7.37
CA PHE A 87 -5.68 -6.66 7.83
C PHE A 87 -5.48 -7.38 9.18
N ASN A 88 -4.40 -8.14 9.32
CA ASN A 88 -4.05 -8.81 10.58
C ASN A 88 -3.70 -7.81 11.68
N LEU A 89 -2.92 -6.78 11.38
CA LEU A 89 -2.53 -5.75 12.36
C LEU A 89 -3.74 -4.98 12.90
N LEU A 90 -4.72 -4.70 12.06
CA LEU A 90 -5.93 -3.98 12.48
C LEU A 90 -6.99 -4.90 13.11
N SER A 91 -6.78 -6.22 13.09
CA SER A 91 -7.70 -7.22 13.65
C SER A 91 -9.15 -7.02 13.18
N PHE A 92 -9.33 -6.68 11.91
CA PHE A 92 -10.66 -6.51 11.35
C PHE A 92 -11.43 -7.83 11.37
N LYS A 93 -12.42 -7.91 12.24
CA LYS A 93 -13.45 -8.93 12.16
C LYS A 93 -14.49 -8.47 11.15
N LEU A 94 -14.32 -8.88 9.89
CA LEU A 94 -15.34 -8.60 8.88
C LEU A 94 -16.58 -9.46 9.15
N PRO A 95 -17.76 -8.86 9.34
CA PRO A 95 -19.01 -9.61 9.46
C PRO A 95 -19.53 -10.08 8.10
N LEU A 96 -18.63 -10.46 7.20
CA LEU A 96 -18.97 -10.88 5.85
C LEU A 96 -19.13 -12.41 5.81
N ALA A 97 -20.24 -12.87 5.24
CA ALA A 97 -20.51 -14.26 4.92
C ALA A 97 -19.60 -14.80 3.78
N ILE A 98 -18.43 -14.18 3.58
CA ILE A 98 -17.47 -14.53 2.53
C ILE A 98 -16.34 -15.32 3.18
N SER A 99 -16.01 -16.47 2.59
CA SER A 99 -14.88 -17.25 3.06
C SER A 99 -13.56 -16.47 2.91
N PRO A 100 -12.58 -16.65 3.80
CA PRO A 100 -11.28 -15.98 3.72
C PRO A 100 -10.57 -16.20 2.38
N ILE A 101 -10.73 -17.36 1.77
CA ILE A 101 -10.14 -17.70 0.47
C ILE A 101 -10.78 -16.87 -0.65
N ASN A 102 -12.11 -16.74 -0.65
CA ASN A 102 -12.81 -15.93 -1.65
C ASN A 102 -12.45 -14.44 -1.50
N LEU A 103 -12.34 -13.95 -0.28
CA LEU A 103 -11.91 -12.58 -0.01
C LEU A 103 -10.49 -12.34 -0.54
N LEU A 104 -9.56 -13.26 -0.29
CA LEU A 104 -8.19 -13.19 -0.80
C LEU A 104 -8.18 -13.22 -2.33
N ALA A 105 -8.95 -14.10 -2.97
CA ALA A 105 -9.03 -14.20 -4.43
C ALA A 105 -9.56 -12.90 -5.05
N ILE A 106 -10.64 -12.33 -4.50
CA ILE A 106 -11.20 -11.05 -4.95
C ILE A 106 -10.17 -9.94 -4.82
N TYR A 107 -9.49 -9.85 -3.67
CA TYR A 107 -8.50 -8.84 -3.40
C TYR A 107 -7.31 -8.94 -4.36
N LEU A 108 -6.83 -10.15 -4.63
CA LEU A 108 -5.73 -10.41 -5.58
C LEU A 108 -6.12 -10.02 -7.01
N ILE A 109 -7.33 -10.38 -7.45
CA ILE A 109 -7.83 -10.02 -8.79
C ILE A 109 -7.97 -8.51 -8.94
N LEU A 110 -8.54 -7.83 -7.94
CA LEU A 110 -8.67 -6.37 -7.94
C LEU A 110 -7.29 -5.69 -8.00
N ASN A 111 -6.33 -6.17 -7.21
CA ASN A 111 -4.97 -5.66 -7.23
C ASN A 111 -4.31 -5.87 -8.60
N LEU A 112 -4.49 -7.03 -9.22
CA LEU A 112 -3.95 -7.32 -10.55
C LEU A 112 -4.52 -6.35 -11.61
N ILE A 113 -5.82 -6.12 -11.59
CA ILE A 113 -6.48 -5.17 -12.50
C ILE A 113 -5.95 -3.76 -12.28
N LEU A 114 -5.91 -3.30 -11.03
CA LEU A 114 -5.44 -1.95 -10.68
C LEU A 114 -3.98 -1.74 -11.07
N HIS A 115 -3.10 -2.70 -10.81
CA HIS A 115 -1.69 -2.60 -11.20
C HIS A 115 -1.49 -2.63 -12.71
N THR A 116 -2.29 -3.40 -13.44
CA THR A 116 -2.26 -3.41 -14.90
C THR A 116 -2.64 -2.04 -15.45
N ILE A 117 -3.72 -1.44 -14.96
CA ILE A 117 -4.18 -0.11 -15.36
C ILE A 117 -3.12 0.95 -14.99
N ALA A 118 -2.64 0.93 -13.74
CA ALA A 118 -1.65 1.89 -13.25
C ALA A 118 -0.34 1.84 -14.06
N PHE A 119 0.15 0.63 -14.35
CA PHE A 119 1.34 0.44 -15.17
C PHE A 119 1.15 0.97 -16.59
N TYR A 120 -0.01 0.71 -17.19
CA TYR A 120 -0.32 1.19 -18.54
C TYR A 120 -0.39 2.72 -18.61
N LEU A 121 -0.99 3.34 -17.60
CA LEU A 121 -1.06 4.80 -17.50
C LEU A 121 0.32 5.42 -17.27
N TYR A 122 1.15 4.79 -16.44
CA TYR A 122 2.52 5.20 -16.20
C TYR A 122 3.34 5.14 -17.49
N ALA A 123 3.33 4.01 -18.20
CA ALA A 123 4.06 3.84 -19.45
C ALA A 123 3.62 4.86 -20.52
N LYS A 124 2.32 5.13 -20.63
CA LYS A 124 1.78 6.14 -21.54
C LYS A 124 2.26 7.56 -21.18
N ASN A 125 2.38 7.86 -19.89
CA ASN A 125 2.83 9.16 -19.43
C ASN A 125 4.32 9.37 -19.68
N GLU A 126 5.15 8.35 -19.46
CA GLU A 126 6.57 8.39 -19.77
C GLU A 126 6.85 8.54 -21.27
N SER A 127 6.12 7.83 -22.12
CA SER A 127 6.26 7.96 -23.58
C SER A 127 5.93 9.38 -24.07
N LYS A 128 4.94 10.04 -23.43
CA LYS A 128 4.60 11.44 -23.75
C LYS A 128 5.69 12.42 -23.30
N LYS A 129 6.34 12.18 -22.17
CA LYS A 129 7.46 13.01 -21.71
C LYS A 129 8.64 12.91 -22.66
N GLN A 130 8.98 11.70 -23.09
CA GLN A 130 10.07 11.47 -24.06
C GLN A 130 9.79 12.11 -25.42
N ALA A 131 8.55 12.09 -25.89
CA ALA A 131 8.17 12.75 -27.15
C ALA A 131 8.21 14.29 -27.10
N ARG A 132 8.22 14.89 -25.89
CA ARG A 132 8.30 16.34 -25.68
C ARG A 132 9.72 16.84 -25.40
N ALA A 133 10.60 15.94 -25.09
CA ALA A 133 12.03 16.24 -24.88
C ALA A 133 12.80 16.20 -26.19
#